data_fd77fa32cf0ce1489fcc69824317d87f
#
_entry.id   fd77fa32cf0ce1489fcc69824317d87f
#
_cell.length_a   1.000
_cell.length_b   1.000
_cell.length_c   1.000
_cell.angle_alpha   90.00
_cell.angle_beta   90.00
_cell.angle_gamma   90.00
#
_symmetry.space_group_name_H-M   'P 1'
#
loop_
_entity.id
_entity.type
_entity.pdbx_description
1 polymer ?
#
loop_
_entity_poly.entity_id
_entity_poly.type
_entity_poly.pdbx_seq_one_letter_code
_entity_poly.pdbx_strand_id
1 'polypeptide(L)'
;MTSDSTTDALVVATSWLETLDLTEQVATALADVGETRVDLVAIGKAAGEMGDAARSALGARVNRRLVISDASGAARRIDDDAVVVGEHPVPGAGSLGAAHRLVKFLRAPTEAELTLFLVSGGASSLCAWPADPLGLDGLAELWRAALGAGVDITTLNRLRAATSMIAGGAVLREVATPRSRTLLMVDNVVSGAPWVASGLTYEFTPSSTEVAALLERVAIPTGPLAARIEAATLRRRAVMQRPVTTHHENLVVADPALLLEHASSRAAALGYEVHSLGASLQGDVDDLAARFATVLDDLAARPGRHCVLGVGEVTVHVRGFGVGGRCQELAWTMAPVLAAFGEPATFVARSSDGRDYVEGVAGAWVDAATLARVNEAGLDWAAIKADNDSHRGLAALGQLIEGGHTGWNLCDLYVAVLEPRGSSIVDSL
;
A
#
# COMPACT_ATOMS: atom_id res chain seq x y z
N MET A 1 32.52 6.05 8.12
CA MET A 1 32.01 4.77 8.66
C MET A 1 30.65 5.09 9.27
N THR A 2 29.63 4.34 8.91
CA THR A 2 28.30 4.41 9.57
C THR A 2 28.45 3.93 11.02
N SER A 3 27.70 4.54 11.95
CA SER A 3 27.67 4.07 13.35
C SER A 3 26.98 2.71 13.44
N ASP A 4 27.21 1.95 14.52
CA ASP A 4 26.51 0.67 14.72
C ASP A 4 24.99 0.86 14.72
N SER A 5 24.48 1.96 15.33
CA SER A 5 23.06 2.30 15.32
C SER A 5 22.50 2.55 13.92
N THR A 6 23.26 3.15 13.01
CA THR A 6 22.84 3.36 11.62
C THR A 6 22.75 2.04 10.87
N THR A 7 23.71 1.15 11.06
CA THR A 7 23.71 -0.19 10.47
C THR A 7 22.51 -0.98 10.95
N ASP A 8 22.25 -0.98 12.25
CA ASP A 8 21.12 -1.70 12.86
C ASP A 8 19.77 -1.15 12.38
N ALA A 9 19.60 0.19 12.32
CA ALA A 9 18.37 0.79 11.81
C ALA A 9 18.09 0.40 10.36
N LEU A 10 19.13 0.41 9.50
CA LEU A 10 19.01 -0.04 8.11
C LEU A 10 18.69 -1.54 8.01
N VAL A 11 19.31 -2.37 8.85
CA VAL A 11 19.00 -3.81 8.93
C VAL A 11 17.55 -4.04 9.35
N VAL A 12 17.04 -3.33 10.35
CA VAL A 12 15.62 -3.42 10.75
C VAL A 12 14.71 -3.00 9.60
N ALA A 13 15.06 -1.93 8.88
CA ALA A 13 14.25 -1.40 7.79
C ALA A 13 14.28 -2.24 6.51
N THR A 14 15.22 -3.19 6.36
CA THR A 14 15.42 -3.93 5.10
C THR A 14 15.33 -5.45 5.23
N SER A 15 15.60 -6.03 6.41
CA SER A 15 15.68 -7.49 6.59
C SER A 15 14.39 -8.24 6.27
N TRP A 16 13.24 -7.58 6.36
CA TRP A 16 11.95 -8.17 5.99
C TRP A 16 11.88 -8.55 4.50
N LEU A 17 12.68 -7.92 3.63
CA LEU A 17 12.79 -8.29 2.20
C LEU A 17 13.31 -9.72 2.00
N GLU A 18 14.12 -10.22 2.94
CA GLU A 18 14.70 -11.55 2.90
C GLU A 18 13.90 -12.57 3.70
N THR A 19 13.11 -12.11 4.67
CA THR A 19 12.40 -12.96 5.64
C THR A 19 10.91 -13.08 5.40
N LEU A 20 10.29 -12.09 4.74
CA LEU A 20 8.89 -12.20 4.31
C LEU A 20 8.83 -12.97 2.99
N ASP A 21 8.22 -14.14 3.03
CA ASP A 21 7.97 -14.98 1.84
C ASP A 21 6.48 -14.95 1.47
N LEU A 22 6.18 -14.27 0.38
CA LEU A 22 4.82 -14.21 -0.15
C LEU A 22 4.29 -15.60 -0.55
N THR A 23 5.18 -16.48 -0.99
CA THR A 23 4.81 -17.87 -1.35
C THR A 23 4.35 -18.63 -0.11
N GLU A 24 5.03 -18.47 1.01
CA GLU A 24 4.65 -19.07 2.30
C GLU A 24 3.31 -18.52 2.81
N GLN A 25 3.10 -17.20 2.76
CA GLN A 25 1.85 -16.57 3.17
C GLN A 25 0.66 -17.08 2.34
N VAL A 26 0.82 -17.14 1.03
CA VAL A 26 -0.20 -17.65 0.11
C VAL A 26 -0.41 -19.15 0.29
N ALA A 27 0.65 -19.94 0.44
CA ALA A 27 0.56 -21.39 0.66
C ALA A 27 -0.18 -21.72 1.96
N THR A 28 0.10 -20.98 3.03
CA THR A 28 -0.59 -21.13 4.32
C THR A 28 -2.09 -20.85 4.17
N ALA A 29 -2.46 -19.78 3.45
CA ALA A 29 -3.86 -19.44 3.20
C ALA A 29 -4.59 -20.43 2.26
N LEU A 30 -3.86 -21.31 1.60
CA LEU A 30 -4.38 -22.34 0.69
C LEU A 30 -4.24 -23.77 1.23
N ALA A 31 -3.76 -23.96 2.46
CA ALA A 31 -3.47 -25.27 3.02
C ALA A 31 -4.71 -26.20 3.10
N ASP A 32 -5.90 -25.64 3.25
CA ASP A 32 -7.18 -26.37 3.33
C ASP A 32 -7.85 -26.61 1.96
N VAL A 33 -7.28 -26.11 0.86
CA VAL A 33 -7.87 -26.25 -0.49
C VAL A 33 -7.81 -27.71 -1.00
N GLY A 34 -6.89 -28.52 -0.49
CA GLY A 34 -6.76 -29.94 -0.86
C GLY A 34 -6.49 -30.14 -2.36
N GLU A 35 -7.11 -31.14 -2.96
CA GLU A 35 -6.94 -31.50 -4.39
C GLU A 35 -7.89 -30.73 -5.34
N THR A 36 -8.55 -29.70 -4.86
CA THR A 36 -9.51 -28.91 -5.62
C THR A 36 -8.89 -28.22 -6.84
N ARG A 37 -9.52 -28.32 -8.00
CA ARG A 37 -9.14 -27.54 -9.20
C ARG A 37 -9.55 -26.08 -9.04
N VAL A 38 -8.66 -25.18 -9.43
CA VAL A 38 -8.75 -23.75 -9.17
C VAL A 38 -8.65 -22.93 -10.45
N ASP A 39 -9.61 -22.03 -10.66
CA ASP A 39 -9.49 -20.91 -11.59
C ASP A 39 -8.88 -19.72 -10.85
N LEU A 40 -7.75 -19.19 -11.32
CA LEU A 40 -6.98 -18.16 -10.64
C LEU A 40 -7.17 -16.80 -11.32
N VAL A 41 -7.50 -15.78 -10.54
CA VAL A 41 -7.62 -14.38 -10.96
C VAL A 41 -6.74 -13.51 -10.07
N ALA A 42 -5.72 -12.88 -10.63
CA ALA A 42 -4.85 -11.95 -9.91
C ALA A 42 -5.02 -10.53 -10.44
N ILE A 43 -5.26 -9.55 -9.57
CA ILE A 43 -5.54 -8.15 -9.94
C ILE A 43 -4.81 -7.20 -8.99
N GLY A 44 -4.01 -6.29 -9.53
CA GLY A 44 -3.31 -5.25 -8.78
C GLY A 44 -1.85 -5.10 -9.19
N LYS A 45 -1.12 -4.26 -8.47
CA LYS A 45 0.31 -4.03 -8.72
C LYS A 45 1.17 -5.26 -8.41
N ALA A 46 0.80 -6.04 -7.36
CA ALA A 46 1.45 -7.28 -6.98
C ALA A 46 0.74 -8.54 -7.55
N ALA A 47 -0.10 -8.37 -8.60
CA ALA A 47 -0.87 -9.47 -9.17
C ALA A 47 0.03 -10.58 -9.74
N GLY A 48 1.18 -10.20 -10.28
CA GLY A 48 2.17 -11.13 -10.80
C GLY A 48 2.71 -12.04 -9.71
N GLU A 49 3.27 -11.44 -8.71
CA GLU A 49 3.95 -12.10 -7.58
C GLU A 49 2.98 -12.97 -6.79
N MET A 50 1.78 -12.45 -6.48
CA MET A 50 0.73 -13.24 -5.83
C MET A 50 0.26 -14.42 -6.71
N GLY A 51 0.14 -14.20 -8.02
CA GLY A 51 -0.22 -15.22 -9.00
C GLY A 51 0.81 -16.34 -9.08
N ASP A 52 2.09 -16.01 -9.05
CA ASP A 52 3.19 -17.00 -9.07
C ASP A 52 3.29 -17.74 -7.74
N ALA A 53 3.11 -17.07 -6.61
CA ALA A 53 3.04 -17.67 -5.31
C ALA A 53 1.90 -18.73 -5.23
N ALA A 54 0.70 -18.34 -5.68
CA ALA A 54 -0.43 -19.27 -5.72
C ALA A 54 -0.21 -20.44 -6.69
N ARG A 55 0.39 -20.19 -7.86
CA ARG A 55 0.75 -21.25 -8.81
C ARG A 55 1.78 -22.22 -8.23
N SER A 56 2.77 -21.71 -7.51
CA SER A 56 3.76 -22.55 -6.81
C SER A 56 3.10 -23.44 -5.75
N ALA A 57 2.15 -22.90 -4.98
CA ALA A 57 1.44 -23.65 -3.94
C ALA A 57 0.43 -24.67 -4.51
N LEU A 58 -0.25 -24.34 -5.63
CA LEU A 58 -1.31 -25.17 -6.20
C LEU A 58 -0.82 -26.15 -7.27
N GLY A 59 0.29 -25.85 -7.97
CA GLY A 59 0.84 -26.71 -9.02
C GLY A 59 -0.16 -27.02 -10.13
N ALA A 60 -0.31 -28.28 -10.48
CA ALA A 60 -1.20 -28.77 -11.53
C ALA A 60 -2.71 -28.58 -11.24
N ARG A 61 -3.09 -28.13 -10.03
CA ARG A 61 -4.48 -27.82 -9.68
C ARG A 61 -4.98 -26.51 -10.30
N VAL A 62 -4.08 -25.62 -10.75
CA VAL A 62 -4.48 -24.42 -11.50
C VAL A 62 -5.04 -24.82 -12.85
N ASN A 63 -6.33 -24.58 -13.07
CA ASN A 63 -7.04 -24.92 -14.30
C ASN A 63 -6.90 -23.82 -15.37
N ARG A 64 -7.20 -22.58 -14.99
CA ARG A 64 -7.08 -21.40 -15.85
C ARG A 64 -6.54 -20.22 -15.02
N ARG A 65 -5.90 -19.28 -15.69
CA ARG A 65 -5.34 -18.09 -15.02
C ARG A 65 -5.67 -16.79 -15.79
N LEU A 66 -5.99 -15.73 -15.07
CA LEU A 66 -6.11 -14.37 -15.56
C LEU A 66 -5.32 -13.44 -14.64
N VAL A 67 -4.37 -12.70 -15.22
CA VAL A 67 -3.60 -11.69 -14.50
C VAL A 67 -3.89 -10.31 -15.08
N ILE A 68 -4.23 -9.35 -14.21
CA ILE A 68 -4.51 -7.95 -14.56
C ILE A 68 -3.57 -7.07 -13.75
N SER A 69 -2.69 -6.32 -14.43
CA SER A 69 -1.70 -5.45 -13.79
C SER A 69 -1.47 -4.18 -14.60
N ASP A 70 -0.54 -3.33 -14.16
CA ASP A 70 -0.06 -2.18 -14.93
C ASP A 70 0.99 -2.59 -15.97
N ALA A 71 1.46 -1.62 -16.76
CA ALA A 71 2.49 -1.87 -17.78
C ALA A 71 3.81 -2.37 -17.18
N SER A 72 4.15 -1.96 -15.96
CA SER A 72 5.38 -2.42 -15.29
C SER A 72 5.25 -3.87 -14.83
N GLY A 73 4.08 -4.28 -14.33
CA GLY A 73 3.75 -5.67 -14.03
C GLY A 73 3.73 -6.56 -15.28
N ALA A 74 3.22 -6.05 -16.40
CA ALA A 74 3.22 -6.76 -17.68
C ALA A 74 4.64 -6.98 -18.25
N ALA A 75 5.55 -6.04 -18.03
CA ALA A 75 6.94 -6.15 -18.48
C ALA A 75 7.71 -7.25 -17.71
N ARG A 76 7.28 -7.56 -16.50
CA ARG A 76 7.77 -8.68 -15.69
C ARG A 76 6.98 -9.94 -16.04
N ARG A 77 7.31 -10.53 -17.20
CA ARG A 77 6.63 -11.72 -17.73
C ARG A 77 6.58 -12.84 -16.70
N ILE A 78 5.36 -13.20 -16.39
CA ILE A 78 5.03 -14.42 -15.66
C ILE A 78 4.74 -15.47 -16.73
N ASP A 79 5.62 -16.46 -16.87
CA ASP A 79 5.48 -17.59 -17.79
C ASP A 79 4.26 -17.56 -18.75
N ASP A 80 4.49 -17.48 -20.05
CA ASP A 80 3.56 -17.62 -21.20
C ASP A 80 2.13 -17.01 -21.11
N ASP A 81 1.66 -16.52 -19.96
CA ASP A 81 0.36 -15.90 -19.84
C ASP A 81 0.38 -14.42 -20.24
N ALA A 82 -0.54 -14.04 -21.10
CA ALA A 82 -0.74 -12.64 -21.45
C ALA A 82 -1.32 -11.87 -20.25
N VAL A 83 -0.51 -11.00 -19.64
CA VAL A 83 -1.01 -10.04 -18.65
C VAL A 83 -1.92 -9.03 -19.34
N VAL A 84 -3.10 -8.84 -18.79
CA VAL A 84 -4.03 -7.78 -19.24
C VAL A 84 -3.63 -6.47 -18.56
N VAL A 85 -3.29 -5.48 -19.38
CA VAL A 85 -2.82 -4.18 -18.88
C VAL A 85 -3.99 -3.24 -18.68
N GLY A 86 -4.12 -2.72 -17.46
CA GLY A 86 -4.97 -1.58 -17.12
C GLY A 86 -4.16 -0.32 -16.84
N GLU A 87 -4.82 0.82 -16.78
CA GLU A 87 -4.20 2.11 -16.46
C GLU A 87 -4.30 2.41 -14.96
N HIS A 88 -3.25 3.06 -14.45
CA HIS A 88 -3.16 3.49 -13.06
C HIS A 88 -2.40 4.84 -12.98
N PRO A 89 -2.79 5.83 -12.20
CA PRO A 89 -3.86 5.81 -11.16
C PRO A 89 -5.28 6.08 -11.69
N VAL A 90 -5.43 6.58 -12.91
CA VAL A 90 -6.74 6.90 -13.51
C VAL A 90 -7.13 5.79 -14.47
N PRO A 91 -8.32 5.18 -14.30
CA PRO A 91 -8.79 4.13 -15.20
C PRO A 91 -8.99 4.64 -16.62
N GLY A 92 -8.65 3.80 -17.60
CA GLY A 92 -8.81 4.07 -19.02
C GLY A 92 -9.47 2.93 -19.80
N ALA A 93 -9.30 2.92 -21.10
CA ALA A 93 -9.89 1.92 -21.99
C ALA A 93 -9.36 0.51 -21.74
N GLY A 94 -8.06 0.38 -21.40
CA GLY A 94 -7.45 -0.89 -20.98
C GLY A 94 -8.07 -1.43 -19.70
N SER A 95 -8.31 -0.56 -18.70
CA SER A 95 -8.96 -0.91 -17.44
C SER A 95 -10.39 -1.43 -17.63
N LEU A 96 -11.15 -0.81 -18.54
CA LEU A 96 -12.49 -1.29 -18.91
C LEU A 96 -12.41 -2.62 -19.68
N GLY A 97 -11.45 -2.74 -20.60
CA GLY A 97 -11.17 -3.98 -21.32
C GLY A 97 -10.79 -5.12 -20.36
N ALA A 98 -9.99 -4.82 -19.34
CA ALA A 98 -9.61 -5.78 -18.29
C ALA A 98 -10.84 -6.26 -17.50
N ALA A 99 -11.74 -5.35 -17.12
CA ALA A 99 -12.97 -5.70 -16.41
C ALA A 99 -13.92 -6.58 -17.27
N HIS A 100 -14.05 -6.30 -18.54
CA HIS A 100 -14.82 -7.15 -19.45
C HIS A 100 -14.19 -8.55 -19.61
N ARG A 101 -12.86 -8.64 -19.68
CA ARG A 101 -12.14 -9.92 -19.70
C ARG A 101 -12.33 -10.69 -18.40
N LEU A 102 -12.27 -10.01 -17.26
CA LEU A 102 -12.56 -10.61 -15.95
C LEU A 102 -13.94 -11.26 -15.93
N VAL A 103 -14.98 -10.52 -16.29
CA VAL A 103 -16.34 -11.04 -16.27
C VAL A 103 -16.52 -12.17 -17.28
N LYS A 104 -15.92 -12.07 -18.47
CA LYS A 104 -15.93 -13.18 -19.46
C LYS A 104 -15.25 -14.43 -18.90
N PHE A 105 -14.11 -14.28 -18.21
CA PHE A 105 -13.40 -15.38 -17.57
C PHE A 105 -14.23 -16.06 -16.50
N LEU A 106 -14.86 -15.27 -15.60
CA LEU A 106 -15.65 -15.78 -14.49
C LEU A 106 -16.94 -16.51 -14.92
N ARG A 107 -17.57 -16.05 -16.01
CA ARG A 107 -18.81 -16.66 -16.55
C ARG A 107 -18.56 -17.89 -17.43
N ALA A 108 -17.34 -18.06 -17.91
CA ALA A 108 -17.05 -19.16 -18.83
C ALA A 108 -17.17 -20.51 -18.10
N PRO A 109 -17.72 -21.54 -18.78
CA PRO A 109 -17.75 -22.89 -18.25
C PRO A 109 -16.36 -23.35 -17.82
N THR A 110 -16.27 -24.03 -16.68
CA THR A 110 -15.00 -24.46 -16.08
C THR A 110 -15.16 -25.81 -15.38
N GLU A 111 -14.07 -26.56 -15.30
CA GLU A 111 -13.95 -27.76 -14.46
C GLU A 111 -13.42 -27.44 -13.04
N ALA A 112 -13.12 -26.16 -12.78
CA ALA A 112 -12.69 -25.73 -11.45
C ALA A 112 -13.88 -25.72 -10.47
N GLU A 113 -13.59 -26.04 -9.22
CA GLU A 113 -14.56 -25.99 -8.12
C GLU A 113 -14.37 -24.73 -7.26
N LEU A 114 -13.23 -24.05 -7.42
CA LEU A 114 -12.88 -22.84 -6.69
C LEU A 114 -12.39 -21.76 -7.65
N THR A 115 -12.92 -20.53 -7.51
CA THR A 115 -12.31 -19.33 -8.07
C THR A 115 -11.49 -18.66 -6.99
N LEU A 116 -10.16 -18.55 -7.19
CA LEU A 116 -9.24 -17.86 -6.31
C LEU A 116 -8.95 -16.47 -6.85
N PHE A 117 -9.35 -15.45 -6.11
CA PHE A 117 -8.96 -14.07 -6.36
C PHE A 117 -7.72 -13.71 -5.52
N LEU A 118 -6.73 -13.11 -6.15
CA LEU A 118 -5.52 -12.54 -5.54
C LEU A 118 -5.55 -11.04 -5.80
N VAL A 119 -5.79 -10.25 -4.77
CA VAL A 119 -6.08 -8.82 -4.92
C VAL A 119 -5.13 -7.99 -4.12
N SER A 120 -4.49 -7.03 -4.79
CA SER A 120 -3.57 -6.06 -4.17
C SER A 120 -3.91 -4.62 -4.57
N GLY A 121 -3.16 -3.67 -4.07
CA GLY A 121 -3.32 -2.26 -4.36
C GLY A 121 -3.30 -1.92 -5.85
N GLY A 122 -3.96 -0.82 -6.19
CA GLY A 122 -4.12 -0.36 -7.58
C GLY A 122 -5.25 -1.03 -8.35
N ALA A 123 -5.78 -2.17 -7.93
CA ALA A 123 -6.77 -2.97 -8.65
C ALA A 123 -8.04 -2.19 -9.04
N SER A 124 -8.50 -1.23 -8.23
CA SER A 124 -9.65 -0.36 -8.57
C SER A 124 -9.50 0.43 -9.86
N SER A 125 -8.26 0.82 -10.19
CA SER A 125 -7.95 1.58 -11.40
C SER A 125 -7.62 0.64 -12.56
N LEU A 126 -6.87 -0.41 -12.30
CA LEU A 126 -6.42 -1.39 -13.31
C LEU A 126 -7.58 -2.21 -13.90
N CYS A 127 -8.66 -2.39 -13.13
CA CYS A 127 -9.83 -3.18 -13.53
C CYS A 127 -11.09 -2.41 -13.14
N ALA A 128 -11.64 -1.60 -14.05
CA ALA A 128 -12.73 -0.69 -13.77
C ALA A 128 -13.86 -0.83 -14.77
N TRP A 129 -15.09 -0.99 -14.27
CA TRP A 129 -16.30 -0.99 -15.07
C TRP A 129 -17.37 -0.09 -14.44
N PRO A 130 -17.32 1.22 -14.71
CA PRO A 130 -18.39 2.11 -14.28
C PRO A 130 -19.73 1.77 -14.97
N ALA A 131 -20.81 1.79 -14.19
CA ALA A 131 -22.15 1.58 -14.74
C ALA A 131 -22.57 2.77 -15.61
N ASP A 132 -23.32 2.51 -16.69
CA ASP A 132 -23.95 3.57 -17.47
C ASP A 132 -24.99 4.34 -16.64
N PRO A 133 -25.16 5.64 -16.84
CA PRO A 133 -24.49 6.49 -17.84
C PRO A 133 -23.21 7.16 -17.35
N LEU A 134 -22.59 6.72 -16.23
CA LEU A 134 -21.37 7.33 -15.72
C LEU A 134 -20.21 7.22 -16.72
N GLY A 135 -19.90 6.01 -17.17
CA GLY A 135 -18.78 5.76 -18.08
C GLY A 135 -17.41 6.13 -17.53
N LEU A 136 -16.36 5.93 -18.32
CA LEU A 136 -14.99 6.27 -17.94
C LEU A 136 -14.78 7.78 -17.74
N ASP A 137 -15.40 8.62 -18.58
CA ASP A 137 -15.28 10.07 -18.49
C ASP A 137 -15.84 10.60 -17.16
N GLY A 138 -17.03 10.11 -16.76
CA GLY A 138 -17.62 10.48 -15.48
C GLY A 138 -16.84 9.94 -14.29
N LEU A 139 -16.23 8.75 -14.41
CA LEU A 139 -15.34 8.23 -13.38
C LEU A 139 -14.07 9.08 -13.24
N ALA A 140 -13.48 9.53 -14.33
CA ALA A 140 -12.34 10.44 -14.31
C ALA A 140 -12.70 11.84 -13.77
N GLU A 141 -13.91 12.32 -14.06
CA GLU A 141 -14.43 13.57 -13.51
C GLU A 141 -14.66 13.49 -12.00
N LEU A 142 -15.26 12.38 -11.53
CA LEU A 142 -15.41 12.07 -10.11
C LEU A 142 -14.05 12.03 -9.39
N TRP A 143 -13.04 11.41 -10.00
CA TRP A 143 -11.69 11.36 -9.45
C TRP A 143 -11.11 12.76 -9.26
N ARG A 144 -11.20 13.63 -10.28
CA ARG A 144 -10.70 15.00 -10.19
C ARG A 144 -11.44 15.82 -9.13
N ALA A 145 -12.75 15.66 -9.02
CA ALA A 145 -13.56 16.33 -8.00
C ALA A 145 -13.16 15.86 -6.59
N ALA A 146 -12.98 14.56 -6.38
CA ALA A 146 -12.55 14.01 -5.08
C ALA A 146 -11.17 14.51 -4.66
N LEU A 147 -10.21 14.56 -5.59
CA LEU A 147 -8.88 15.14 -5.32
C LEU A 147 -8.97 16.64 -4.98
N GLY A 148 -9.76 17.40 -5.74
CA GLY A 148 -9.95 18.83 -5.50
C GLY A 148 -10.65 19.14 -4.17
N ALA A 149 -11.51 18.25 -3.70
CA ALA A 149 -12.19 18.36 -2.40
C ALA A 149 -11.35 17.83 -1.21
N GLY A 150 -10.19 17.23 -1.46
CA GLY A 150 -9.32 16.67 -0.43
C GLY A 150 -9.98 15.57 0.41
N VAL A 151 -10.90 14.80 -0.18
CA VAL A 151 -11.60 13.74 0.56
C VAL A 151 -10.70 12.53 0.78
N ASP A 152 -10.99 11.80 1.86
CA ASP A 152 -10.30 10.55 2.16
C ASP A 152 -10.58 9.46 1.09
N ILE A 153 -9.64 8.54 0.96
CA ILE A 153 -9.71 7.43 -0.01
C ILE A 153 -10.94 6.53 0.22
N THR A 154 -11.42 6.42 1.44
CA THR A 154 -12.60 5.61 1.77
C THR A 154 -13.85 6.20 1.12
N THR A 155 -14.02 7.52 1.17
CA THR A 155 -15.13 8.23 0.49
C THR A 155 -15.11 7.95 -1.02
N LEU A 156 -13.94 8.07 -1.65
CA LEU A 156 -13.77 7.77 -3.08
C LEU A 156 -14.06 6.30 -3.39
N ASN A 157 -13.54 5.36 -2.60
CA ASN A 157 -13.78 3.93 -2.79
C ASN A 157 -15.26 3.56 -2.63
N ARG A 158 -15.98 4.20 -1.71
CA ARG A 158 -17.44 4.02 -1.56
C ARG A 158 -18.21 4.49 -2.80
N LEU A 159 -17.85 5.65 -3.37
CA LEU A 159 -18.46 6.13 -4.62
C LEU A 159 -18.13 5.24 -5.82
N ARG A 160 -16.88 4.78 -5.93
CA ARG A 160 -16.47 3.80 -6.94
C ARG A 160 -17.25 2.50 -6.81
N ALA A 161 -17.34 1.94 -5.60
CA ALA A 161 -18.13 0.74 -5.34
C ALA A 161 -19.61 0.94 -5.66
N ALA A 162 -20.20 2.11 -5.31
CA ALA A 162 -21.60 2.43 -5.58
C ALA A 162 -21.95 2.51 -7.07
N THR A 163 -20.99 2.80 -7.93
CA THR A 163 -21.17 3.03 -9.37
C THR A 163 -20.52 1.96 -10.25
N SER A 164 -19.87 0.95 -9.67
CA SER A 164 -19.14 -0.08 -10.42
C SER A 164 -19.99 -1.32 -10.66
N MET A 165 -19.83 -1.92 -11.84
CA MET A 165 -20.46 -3.19 -12.22
C MET A 165 -19.72 -4.41 -11.66
N ILE A 166 -18.52 -4.23 -11.08
CA ILE A 166 -17.68 -5.32 -10.54
C ILE A 166 -17.27 -5.12 -9.09
N ALA A 167 -17.07 -3.87 -8.63
CA ALA A 167 -16.68 -3.59 -7.25
C ALA A 167 -17.87 -3.64 -6.26
N GLY A 168 -17.58 -3.49 -4.96
CA GLY A 168 -18.60 -3.58 -3.91
C GLY A 168 -19.35 -4.93 -3.93
N GLY A 169 -18.61 -6.04 -4.15
CA GLY A 169 -19.14 -7.40 -4.20
C GLY A 169 -19.92 -7.77 -5.46
N ALA A 170 -20.07 -6.84 -6.43
CA ALA A 170 -20.83 -7.14 -7.64
C ALA A 170 -20.20 -8.28 -8.47
N VAL A 171 -18.88 -8.39 -8.48
CA VAL A 171 -18.15 -9.44 -9.22
C VAL A 171 -18.53 -10.85 -8.80
N LEU A 172 -18.93 -11.08 -7.55
CA LEU A 172 -19.32 -12.41 -7.05
C LEU A 172 -20.54 -13.00 -7.76
N ARG A 173 -21.36 -12.15 -8.39
CA ARG A 173 -22.54 -12.56 -9.18
C ARG A 173 -22.18 -13.07 -10.57
N GLU A 174 -20.89 -12.97 -10.91
CA GLU A 174 -20.35 -13.42 -12.19
C GLU A 174 -19.55 -14.74 -12.07
N VAL A 175 -19.32 -15.20 -10.83
CA VAL A 175 -18.53 -16.40 -10.55
C VAL A 175 -19.34 -17.66 -10.84
N ALA A 176 -18.84 -18.51 -11.74
CA ALA A 176 -19.48 -19.77 -12.13
C ALA A 176 -19.16 -20.95 -11.20
N THR A 177 -18.06 -20.88 -10.45
CA THR A 177 -17.65 -21.95 -9.53
C THR A 177 -18.50 -21.96 -8.25
N PRO A 178 -18.74 -23.13 -7.62
CA PRO A 178 -19.52 -23.23 -6.39
C PRO A 178 -18.84 -22.56 -5.18
N ARG A 179 -17.52 -22.42 -5.20
CA ARG A 179 -16.74 -21.74 -4.16
C ARG A 179 -15.87 -20.64 -4.76
N SER A 180 -15.67 -19.60 -3.97
CA SER A 180 -14.67 -18.58 -4.27
C SER A 180 -13.94 -18.12 -3.01
N ARG A 181 -12.69 -17.75 -3.15
CA ARG A 181 -11.85 -17.22 -2.07
C ARG A 181 -11.07 -16.04 -2.59
N THR A 182 -10.94 -15.01 -1.78
CA THR A 182 -10.05 -13.88 -2.07
C THR A 182 -8.92 -13.84 -1.06
N LEU A 183 -7.69 -13.81 -1.55
CA LEU A 183 -6.51 -13.48 -0.77
C LEU A 183 -6.16 -12.02 -1.03
N LEU A 184 -6.06 -11.24 0.04
CA LEU A 184 -5.86 -9.80 0.01
C LEU A 184 -4.48 -9.43 0.52
N MET A 185 -3.74 -8.64 -0.27
CA MET A 185 -2.62 -7.85 0.20
C MET A 185 -3.13 -6.42 0.43
N VAL A 186 -3.15 -6.00 1.69
CA VAL A 186 -3.72 -4.70 2.10
C VAL A 186 -2.61 -3.66 2.09
N ASP A 187 -2.77 -2.66 1.24
CA ASP A 187 -1.81 -1.57 1.03
C ASP A 187 -2.26 -0.23 1.62
N ASN A 188 -3.33 -0.22 2.37
CA ASN A 188 -3.88 1.00 2.93
C ASN A 188 -4.15 0.87 4.43
N VAL A 189 -3.84 1.93 5.15
CA VAL A 189 -4.01 2.02 6.62
C VAL A 189 -5.35 2.63 7.03
N VAL A 190 -6.08 3.24 6.09
CA VAL A 190 -7.29 4.04 6.38
C VAL A 190 -8.54 3.17 6.39
N SER A 191 -8.69 2.37 5.36
CA SER A 191 -9.96 1.70 5.06
C SER A 191 -9.91 0.19 5.25
N GLY A 192 -8.72 -0.39 5.35
CA GLY A 192 -8.51 -1.82 5.59
C GLY A 192 -8.96 -2.72 4.44
N ALA A 193 -8.94 -4.03 4.70
CA ALA A 193 -9.26 -5.08 3.74
C ALA A 193 -10.58 -4.90 2.97
N PRO A 194 -11.70 -4.45 3.59
CA PRO A 194 -12.96 -4.31 2.86
C PRO A 194 -12.93 -3.31 1.71
N TRP A 195 -11.95 -2.42 1.64
CA TRP A 195 -11.86 -1.38 0.62
C TRP A 195 -10.71 -1.56 -0.36
N VAL A 196 -9.92 -2.60 -0.22
CA VAL A 196 -8.97 -3.00 -1.29
C VAL A 196 -9.76 -3.26 -2.57
N ALA A 197 -9.29 -2.71 -3.69
CA ALA A 197 -10.00 -2.76 -4.98
C ALA A 197 -11.44 -2.21 -4.91
N SER A 198 -11.71 -1.19 -4.06
CA SER A 198 -13.06 -0.66 -3.81
C SER A 198 -14.06 -1.75 -3.40
N GLY A 199 -13.59 -2.71 -2.62
CA GLY A 199 -14.39 -3.82 -2.14
C GLY A 199 -14.78 -4.81 -3.25
N LEU A 200 -13.82 -5.23 -4.08
CA LEU A 200 -14.10 -6.12 -5.23
C LEU A 200 -15.00 -7.29 -4.84
N THR A 201 -14.71 -7.95 -3.72
CA THR A 201 -15.42 -9.12 -3.20
C THR A 201 -16.10 -8.88 -1.84
N TYR A 202 -16.18 -7.64 -1.38
CA TYR A 202 -16.94 -7.23 -0.20
C TYR A 202 -18.23 -6.53 -0.61
N GLU A 203 -19.37 -7.01 -0.14
CA GLU A 203 -20.65 -6.43 -0.50
C GLU A 203 -20.85 -5.02 0.06
N PHE A 204 -21.19 -4.10 -0.81
CA PHE A 204 -21.53 -2.72 -0.49
C PHE A 204 -22.64 -2.22 -1.39
N THR A 205 -23.80 -1.94 -0.82
CA THR A 205 -24.97 -1.42 -1.55
C THR A 205 -25.53 -0.21 -0.79
N PRO A 206 -25.02 1.00 -1.08
CA PRO A 206 -25.47 2.19 -0.37
C PRO A 206 -26.91 2.56 -0.70
N SER A 207 -27.61 3.15 0.27
CA SER A 207 -28.89 3.83 0.08
C SER A 207 -28.72 5.09 -0.78
N SER A 208 -29.82 5.64 -1.29
CA SER A 208 -29.77 6.93 -2.01
C SER A 208 -29.31 8.07 -1.12
N THR A 209 -29.67 8.05 0.17
CA THR A 209 -29.26 9.04 1.16
C THR A 209 -27.74 8.98 1.39
N GLU A 210 -27.16 7.77 1.49
CA GLU A 210 -25.71 7.63 1.62
C GLU A 210 -24.98 8.10 0.37
N VAL A 211 -25.49 7.83 -0.83
CA VAL A 211 -24.90 8.37 -2.07
C VAL A 211 -24.95 9.88 -2.09
N ALA A 212 -26.07 10.51 -1.72
CA ALA A 212 -26.20 11.95 -1.64
C ALA A 212 -25.17 12.57 -0.65
N ALA A 213 -25.03 11.97 0.54
CA ALA A 213 -24.02 12.40 1.52
C ALA A 213 -22.57 12.27 1.00
N LEU A 214 -22.28 11.21 0.24
CA LEU A 214 -20.97 11.03 -0.40
C LEU A 214 -20.72 12.10 -1.49
N LEU A 215 -21.75 12.48 -2.27
CA LEU A 215 -21.68 13.52 -3.29
C LEU A 215 -21.44 14.92 -2.66
N GLU A 216 -22.05 15.20 -1.53
CA GLU A 216 -21.78 16.42 -0.76
C GLU A 216 -20.32 16.49 -0.33
N ARG A 217 -19.75 15.39 0.17
CA ARG A 217 -18.34 15.34 0.60
C ARG A 217 -17.34 15.61 -0.53
N VAL A 218 -17.64 15.18 -1.76
CA VAL A 218 -16.79 15.45 -2.93
C VAL A 218 -17.15 16.76 -3.65
N ALA A 219 -17.95 17.61 -3.02
CA ALA A 219 -18.36 18.92 -3.53
C ALA A 219 -19.13 18.89 -4.89
N ILE A 220 -19.86 17.80 -5.16
CA ILE A 220 -20.73 17.64 -6.34
C ILE A 220 -22.17 17.24 -5.95
N PRO A 221 -22.84 17.98 -5.07
CA PRO A 221 -24.17 17.60 -4.57
C PRO A 221 -25.25 17.64 -5.65
N THR A 222 -25.06 18.40 -6.73
CA THR A 222 -26.02 18.58 -7.84
C THR A 222 -25.29 18.69 -9.18
N GLY A 223 -26.06 18.69 -10.26
CA GLY A 223 -25.56 18.92 -11.61
C GLY A 223 -25.42 17.62 -12.45
N PRO A 224 -24.87 17.73 -13.67
CA PRO A 224 -24.84 16.60 -14.61
C PRO A 224 -24.06 15.40 -14.11
N LEU A 225 -22.93 15.60 -13.42
CA LEU A 225 -22.13 14.50 -12.88
C LEU A 225 -22.86 13.81 -11.73
N ALA A 226 -23.48 14.54 -10.80
CA ALA A 226 -24.28 13.95 -9.74
C ALA A 226 -25.41 13.09 -10.30
N ALA A 227 -26.17 13.60 -11.28
CA ALA A 227 -27.22 12.85 -11.94
C ALA A 227 -26.72 11.55 -12.62
N ARG A 228 -25.54 11.59 -13.25
CA ARG A 228 -24.92 10.39 -13.84
C ARG A 228 -24.53 9.38 -12.78
N ILE A 229 -23.98 9.81 -11.63
CA ILE A 229 -23.61 8.97 -10.51
C ILE A 229 -24.86 8.30 -9.89
N GLU A 230 -25.92 9.06 -9.66
CA GLU A 230 -27.19 8.54 -9.15
C GLU A 230 -27.81 7.49 -10.09
N ALA A 231 -27.87 7.78 -11.40
CA ALA A 231 -28.37 6.85 -12.40
C ALA A 231 -27.50 5.56 -12.47
N ALA A 232 -26.18 5.69 -12.42
CA ALA A 232 -25.26 4.55 -12.38
C ALA A 232 -25.46 3.70 -11.11
N THR A 233 -25.68 4.34 -9.96
CA THR A 233 -26.00 3.66 -8.70
C THR A 233 -27.31 2.88 -8.78
N LEU A 234 -28.35 3.44 -9.38
CA LEU A 234 -29.62 2.75 -9.59
C LEU A 234 -29.46 1.54 -10.51
N ARG A 235 -28.71 1.70 -11.61
CA ARG A 235 -28.40 0.59 -12.53
C ARG A 235 -27.65 -0.54 -11.82
N ARG A 236 -26.65 -0.19 -11.02
CA ARG A 236 -25.90 -1.17 -10.23
C ARG A 236 -26.78 -1.92 -9.22
N ARG A 237 -27.73 -1.24 -8.56
CA ARG A 237 -28.66 -1.91 -7.63
C ARG A 237 -29.40 -3.09 -8.25
N ALA A 238 -29.78 -3.00 -9.52
CA ALA A 238 -30.40 -4.11 -10.23
C ALA A 238 -29.46 -5.34 -10.35
N VAL A 239 -28.15 -5.10 -10.53
CA VAL A 239 -27.14 -6.17 -10.50
C VAL A 239 -27.04 -6.78 -9.11
N MET A 240 -27.01 -5.95 -8.06
CA MET A 240 -26.89 -6.41 -6.67
C MET A 240 -28.09 -7.22 -6.17
N GLN A 241 -29.26 -7.14 -6.85
CA GLN A 241 -30.41 -7.99 -6.56
C GLN A 241 -30.27 -9.43 -7.09
N ARG A 242 -29.34 -9.67 -8.00
CA ARG A 242 -29.06 -11.04 -8.49
C ARG A 242 -28.44 -11.85 -7.35
N PRO A 243 -28.78 -13.12 -7.16
CA PRO A 243 -28.22 -13.95 -6.12
C PRO A 243 -26.72 -14.18 -6.34
N VAL A 244 -25.95 -14.24 -5.28
CA VAL A 244 -24.60 -14.81 -5.27
C VAL A 244 -24.75 -16.31 -5.14
N THR A 245 -24.24 -17.06 -6.10
CA THR A 245 -24.36 -18.53 -6.17
C THR A 245 -23.12 -19.26 -5.67
N THR A 246 -22.02 -18.53 -5.48
CA THR A 246 -20.76 -19.05 -4.94
C THR A 246 -20.70 -18.85 -3.43
N HIS A 247 -20.17 -19.84 -2.70
CA HIS A 247 -19.78 -19.63 -1.29
C HIS A 247 -18.44 -18.89 -1.25
N HIS A 248 -18.43 -17.68 -0.68
CA HIS A 248 -17.29 -16.78 -0.75
C HIS A 248 -16.67 -16.48 0.62
N GLU A 249 -15.35 -16.42 0.67
CA GLU A 249 -14.58 -15.96 1.84
C GLU A 249 -13.44 -15.01 1.44
N ASN A 250 -13.10 -14.09 2.34
CA ASN A 250 -11.98 -13.16 2.19
C ASN A 250 -10.95 -13.44 3.29
N LEU A 251 -9.67 -13.56 2.91
CA LEU A 251 -8.54 -13.74 3.81
C LEU A 251 -7.48 -12.67 3.53
N VAL A 252 -6.97 -12.05 4.58
CA VAL A 252 -5.81 -11.15 4.48
C VAL A 252 -4.56 -12.02 4.60
N VAL A 253 -3.70 -11.97 3.59
CA VAL A 253 -2.42 -12.71 3.57
C VAL A 253 -1.23 -11.81 3.87
N ALA A 254 -1.39 -10.51 3.69
CA ALA A 254 -0.37 -9.53 4.05
C ALA A 254 -1.03 -8.16 4.28
N ASP A 255 -0.56 -7.46 5.30
CA ASP A 255 -1.01 -6.12 5.67
C ASP A 255 0.14 -5.34 6.36
N PRO A 256 -0.03 -4.04 6.65
CA PRO A 256 0.98 -3.26 7.35
C PRO A 256 1.37 -3.80 8.73
N ALA A 257 0.49 -4.56 9.42
CA ALA A 257 0.80 -5.15 10.72
C ALA A 257 1.84 -6.28 10.58
N LEU A 258 1.79 -7.07 9.50
CA LEU A 258 2.78 -8.08 9.20
C LEU A 258 4.18 -7.47 9.03
N LEU A 259 4.28 -6.36 8.31
CA LEU A 259 5.56 -5.63 8.15
C LEU A 259 6.10 -5.13 9.49
N LEU A 260 5.22 -4.56 10.34
CA LEU A 260 5.58 -4.07 11.67
C LEU A 260 6.05 -5.21 12.59
N GLU A 261 5.41 -6.37 12.54
CA GLU A 261 5.78 -7.55 13.32
C GLU A 261 7.18 -8.06 12.95
N HIS A 262 7.49 -8.17 11.66
CA HIS A 262 8.81 -8.55 11.18
C HIS A 262 9.90 -7.56 11.59
N ALA A 263 9.66 -6.25 11.44
CA ALA A 263 10.59 -5.22 11.87
C ALA A 263 10.79 -5.25 13.39
N SER A 264 9.72 -5.46 14.17
CA SER A 264 9.77 -5.56 15.63
C SER A 264 10.59 -6.77 16.09
N SER A 265 10.37 -7.92 15.48
CA SER A 265 11.11 -9.15 15.76
C SER A 265 12.59 -8.97 15.46
N ARG A 266 12.93 -8.29 14.35
CA ARG A 266 14.31 -8.01 13.97
C ARG A 266 15.00 -7.06 14.96
N ALA A 267 14.33 -5.96 15.35
CA ALA A 267 14.85 -5.02 16.33
C ALA A 267 15.11 -5.68 17.70
N ALA A 268 14.16 -6.51 18.15
CA ALA A 268 14.32 -7.27 19.40
C ALA A 268 15.50 -8.26 19.32
N ALA A 269 15.71 -8.94 18.18
CA ALA A 269 16.85 -9.83 17.97
C ALA A 269 18.21 -9.11 17.97
N LEU A 270 18.22 -7.81 17.67
CA LEU A 270 19.41 -6.95 17.77
C LEU A 270 19.60 -6.37 19.18
N GLY A 271 18.76 -6.73 20.14
CA GLY A 271 18.86 -6.31 21.55
C GLY A 271 18.23 -4.96 21.85
N TYR A 272 17.33 -4.45 21.00
CA TYR A 272 16.58 -3.23 21.25
C TYR A 272 15.29 -3.53 22.05
N GLU A 273 14.95 -2.63 22.98
CA GLU A 273 13.61 -2.51 23.50
C GLU A 273 12.72 -1.85 22.44
N VAL A 274 11.68 -2.55 22.01
CA VAL A 274 10.83 -2.13 20.89
C VAL A 274 9.62 -1.35 21.39
N HIS A 275 9.42 -0.15 20.80
CA HIS A 275 8.29 0.73 21.04
C HIS A 275 7.50 0.93 19.76
N SER A 276 6.25 0.48 19.72
CA SER A 276 5.42 0.56 18.51
C SER A 276 4.51 1.77 18.52
N LEU A 277 4.53 2.53 17.43
CA LEU A 277 3.54 3.58 17.13
C LEU A 277 2.31 3.04 16.38
N GLY A 278 2.33 1.75 15.99
CA GLY A 278 1.26 1.07 15.28
C GLY A 278 1.48 0.94 13.78
N ALA A 279 0.57 0.21 13.13
CA ALA A 279 0.60 -0.11 11.70
C ALA A 279 -0.44 0.68 10.88
N SER A 280 -0.88 1.84 11.39
CA SER A 280 -1.90 2.67 10.73
C SER A 280 -1.58 4.16 10.81
N LEU A 281 -0.30 4.51 10.70
CA LEU A 281 0.15 5.89 10.80
C LEU A 281 -0.27 6.69 9.56
N GLN A 282 -0.82 7.87 9.81
CA GLN A 282 -1.33 8.80 8.80
C GLN A 282 -1.08 10.23 9.25
N GLY A 283 -1.36 11.18 8.38
CA GLY A 283 -1.23 12.60 8.63
C GLY A 283 -0.07 13.20 7.84
N ASP A 284 0.30 14.41 8.19
CA ASP A 284 1.41 15.11 7.57
C ASP A 284 2.76 14.62 8.09
N VAL A 285 3.80 14.75 7.27
CA VAL A 285 5.17 14.39 7.64
C VAL A 285 5.66 15.14 8.87
N ASP A 286 5.26 16.41 9.05
CA ASP A 286 5.67 17.22 10.19
C ASP A 286 5.01 16.74 11.49
N ASP A 287 3.73 16.33 11.44
CA ASP A 287 3.02 15.74 12.58
C ASP A 287 3.63 14.40 13.01
N LEU A 288 3.98 13.56 12.04
CA LEU A 288 4.62 12.27 12.36
C LEU A 288 6.02 12.47 12.93
N ALA A 289 6.81 13.39 12.38
CA ALA A 289 8.12 13.73 12.93
C ALA A 289 8.03 14.23 14.38
N ALA A 290 7.07 15.10 14.69
CA ALA A 290 6.81 15.58 16.04
C ALA A 290 6.43 14.43 17.00
N ARG A 291 5.66 13.46 16.51
CA ARG A 291 5.28 12.26 17.30
C ARG A 291 6.50 11.39 17.60
N PHE A 292 7.39 11.16 16.61
CA PHE A 292 8.65 10.46 16.84
C PHE A 292 9.53 11.23 17.82
N ALA A 293 9.67 12.56 17.67
CA ALA A 293 10.45 13.40 18.55
C ALA A 293 10.02 13.26 20.02
N THR A 294 8.68 13.31 20.28
CA THR A 294 8.12 13.15 21.62
C THR A 294 8.50 11.81 22.25
N VAL A 295 8.38 10.71 21.49
CA VAL A 295 8.69 9.38 22.01
C VAL A 295 10.18 9.21 22.23
N LEU A 296 11.02 9.71 21.32
CA LEU A 296 12.48 9.66 21.46
C LEU A 296 12.98 10.48 22.65
N ASP A 297 12.36 11.64 22.93
CA ASP A 297 12.67 12.47 24.10
C ASP A 297 12.39 11.73 25.40
N ASP A 298 11.22 11.08 25.51
CA ASP A 298 10.87 10.24 26.65
C ASP A 298 11.85 9.06 26.86
N LEU A 299 12.35 8.49 25.78
CA LEU A 299 13.28 7.35 25.78
C LEU A 299 14.73 7.74 26.06
N ALA A 300 15.15 8.95 25.67
CA ALA A 300 16.52 9.43 25.90
C ALA A 300 16.88 9.48 27.41
N ALA A 301 15.89 9.60 28.29
CA ALA A 301 16.08 9.55 29.73
C ALA A 301 16.15 8.13 30.32
N ARG A 302 15.91 7.09 29.52
CA ARG A 302 15.88 5.68 29.95
C ARG A 302 17.17 4.97 29.55
N PRO A 303 17.70 4.08 30.40
CA PRO A 303 18.86 3.28 30.04
C PRO A 303 18.46 2.20 29.03
N GLY A 304 19.40 1.81 28.16
CA GLY A 304 19.22 0.73 27.19
C GLY A 304 19.19 1.22 25.77
N ARG A 305 19.04 0.26 24.86
CA ARG A 305 18.91 0.50 23.41
C ARG A 305 17.45 0.48 23.05
N HIS A 306 16.94 1.54 22.43
CA HIS A 306 15.52 1.66 22.10
C HIS A 306 15.31 1.73 20.60
N CYS A 307 14.28 1.03 20.10
CA CYS A 307 13.83 1.09 18.72
C CYS A 307 12.34 1.47 18.67
N VAL A 308 12.05 2.61 18.06
CA VAL A 308 10.67 3.08 17.82
C VAL A 308 10.29 2.72 16.40
N LEU A 309 9.20 1.97 16.24
CA LEU A 309 8.71 1.46 14.97
C LEU A 309 7.32 1.97 14.65
N GLY A 310 7.06 2.19 13.37
CA GLY A 310 5.73 2.46 12.87
C GLY A 310 5.59 2.12 11.40
N VAL A 311 4.39 1.77 10.98
CA VAL A 311 4.05 1.54 9.57
C VAL A 311 2.86 2.40 9.19
N GLY A 312 2.90 3.01 8.03
CA GLY A 312 1.82 3.86 7.58
C GLY A 312 2.05 4.53 6.24
N GLU A 313 1.22 5.50 5.94
CA GLU A 313 1.32 6.30 4.72
C GLU A 313 1.05 7.76 5.05
N VAL A 314 2.13 8.53 5.19
CA VAL A 314 2.04 9.97 5.45
C VAL A 314 1.90 10.76 4.17
N THR A 315 1.42 11.99 4.30
CA THR A 315 1.26 12.93 3.20
C THR A 315 2.28 14.06 3.30
N VAL A 316 2.62 14.64 2.16
CA VAL A 316 3.50 15.81 2.04
C VAL A 316 2.70 16.97 1.48
N HIS A 317 2.69 18.10 2.19
CA HIS A 317 2.22 19.34 1.61
C HIS A 317 3.29 19.92 0.68
N VAL A 318 3.09 19.76 -0.62
CA VAL A 318 3.99 20.29 -1.64
C VAL A 318 3.83 21.82 -1.70
N ARG A 319 4.90 22.56 -1.39
CA ARG A 319 4.96 24.04 -1.35
C ARG A 319 5.88 24.62 -2.41
N GLY A 320 6.87 23.83 -2.85
CA GLY A 320 7.90 24.24 -3.79
C GLY A 320 7.91 23.44 -5.08
N PHE A 321 9.02 23.49 -5.79
CA PHE A 321 9.25 22.81 -7.07
C PHE A 321 10.33 21.72 -6.99
N GLY A 322 10.83 21.45 -5.79
CA GLY A 322 11.85 20.45 -5.54
C GLY A 322 11.38 19.02 -5.79
N VAL A 323 12.28 18.08 -5.61
CA VAL A 323 12.05 16.65 -5.82
C VAL A 323 12.27 15.89 -4.52
N GLY A 324 11.33 15.00 -4.18
CA GLY A 324 11.39 14.13 -3.01
C GLY A 324 10.14 13.27 -2.92
N GLY A 325 10.25 12.15 -2.19
CA GLY A 325 9.13 11.30 -1.81
C GLY A 325 8.78 11.50 -0.34
N ARG A 326 7.67 10.93 0.11
CA ARG A 326 7.21 11.08 1.51
C ARG A 326 8.18 10.50 2.54
N CYS A 327 8.85 9.39 2.22
CA CYS A 327 9.88 8.82 3.08
C CYS A 327 11.12 9.73 3.14
N GLN A 328 11.54 10.30 2.01
CA GLN A 328 12.64 11.24 1.92
C GLN A 328 12.32 12.54 2.68
N GLU A 329 11.11 13.10 2.51
CA GLU A 329 10.66 14.30 3.24
C GLU A 329 10.61 14.07 4.75
N LEU A 330 10.09 12.91 5.19
CA LEU A 330 10.05 12.57 6.61
C LEU A 330 11.47 12.41 7.19
N ALA A 331 12.36 11.69 6.50
CA ALA A 331 13.74 11.55 6.92
C ALA A 331 14.44 12.91 7.02
N TRP A 332 14.27 13.78 6.01
CA TRP A 332 14.82 15.14 6.03
C TRP A 332 14.31 15.96 7.21
N THR A 333 13.02 15.85 7.53
CA THR A 333 12.37 16.50 8.67
C THR A 333 12.92 16.01 10.02
N MET A 334 13.30 14.74 10.11
CA MET A 334 13.88 14.15 11.33
C MET A 334 15.33 14.57 11.61
N ALA A 335 16.08 15.09 10.64
CA ALA A 335 17.49 15.43 10.82
C ALA A 335 17.75 16.42 11.98
N PRO A 336 17.05 17.58 12.10
CA PRO A 336 17.23 18.47 13.25
C PRO A 336 16.72 17.85 14.57
N VAL A 337 15.71 16.98 14.52
CA VAL A 337 15.21 16.27 15.71
C VAL A 337 16.33 15.42 16.29
N LEU A 338 16.97 14.57 15.46
CA LEU A 338 18.04 13.68 15.93
C LEU A 338 19.29 14.45 16.40
N ALA A 339 19.62 15.55 15.72
CA ALA A 339 20.76 16.40 16.13
C ALA A 339 20.59 17.00 17.52
N ALA A 340 19.35 17.20 18.01
CA ALA A 340 19.07 17.76 19.31
C ALA A 340 19.35 16.79 20.48
N PHE A 341 19.35 15.47 20.24
CA PHE A 341 19.55 14.48 21.31
C PHE A 341 21.01 14.37 21.80
N GLY A 342 21.99 14.69 20.96
CA GLY A 342 23.40 14.57 21.31
C GLY A 342 23.89 13.13 21.55
N GLU A 343 23.04 12.15 21.37
CA GLU A 343 23.24 10.72 21.53
C GLU A 343 23.24 10.04 20.17
N PRO A 344 23.86 8.85 20.01
CA PRO A 344 23.71 8.07 18.78
C PRO A 344 22.25 7.74 18.50
N ALA A 345 21.70 8.36 17.47
CA ALA A 345 20.33 8.15 17.03
C ALA A 345 20.27 8.14 15.49
N THR A 346 19.46 7.24 14.95
CA THR A 346 19.25 7.10 13.51
C THR A 346 17.77 6.94 13.22
N PHE A 347 17.29 7.59 12.18
CA PHE A 347 15.94 7.43 11.63
C PHE A 347 16.01 6.93 10.20
N VAL A 348 15.16 5.97 9.89
CA VAL A 348 14.97 5.40 8.54
C VAL A 348 13.50 5.48 8.16
N ALA A 349 13.20 5.95 6.97
CA ALA A 349 11.88 5.84 6.34
C ALA A 349 12.02 5.14 5.00
N ARG A 350 11.26 4.05 4.80
CA ARG A 350 11.36 3.22 3.60
C ARG A 350 9.99 2.74 3.12
N SER A 351 9.71 2.92 1.84
CA SER A 351 8.53 2.35 1.18
C SER A 351 8.69 0.84 0.96
N SER A 352 7.65 0.07 1.28
CA SER A 352 7.67 -1.38 1.13
C SER A 352 7.61 -1.83 -0.33
N ASP A 353 7.02 -1.04 -1.24
CA ASP A 353 7.02 -1.33 -2.68
C ASP A 353 8.38 -1.04 -3.36
N GLY A 354 9.33 -0.46 -2.59
CA GLY A 354 10.67 -0.13 -3.04
C GLY A 354 10.74 1.14 -3.87
N ARG A 355 9.72 1.99 -3.84
CA ARG A 355 9.66 3.24 -4.59
C ARG A 355 9.08 4.40 -3.78
N ASP A 356 9.92 5.41 -3.54
CA ASP A 356 9.53 6.64 -2.86
C ASP A 356 9.58 7.83 -3.83
N TYR A 357 8.55 7.96 -4.71
CA TYR A 357 8.37 8.95 -5.76
C TYR A 357 9.45 8.91 -6.85
N VAL A 358 10.73 8.96 -6.49
CA VAL A 358 11.88 8.92 -7.43
C VAL A 358 12.18 7.46 -7.78
N GLU A 359 12.36 7.19 -9.09
CA GLU A 359 12.72 5.86 -9.55
C GLU A 359 14.10 5.44 -9.03
N GLY A 360 14.22 4.18 -8.56
CA GLY A 360 15.46 3.67 -7.98
C GLY A 360 15.71 4.09 -6.52
N VAL A 361 14.77 4.81 -5.88
CA VAL A 361 14.88 5.21 -4.49
C VAL A 361 13.70 4.64 -3.69
N ALA A 362 14.00 3.87 -2.63
CA ALA A 362 13.01 3.31 -1.73
C ALA A 362 12.71 4.20 -0.51
N GLY A 363 13.57 5.17 -0.22
CA GLY A 363 13.45 6.03 0.94
C GLY A 363 14.77 6.65 1.34
N ALA A 364 14.93 6.98 2.62
CA ALA A 364 16.14 7.63 3.12
C ALA A 364 16.37 7.34 4.61
N TRP A 365 17.59 7.64 5.04
CA TRP A 365 17.96 7.61 6.44
C TRP A 365 18.69 8.89 6.85
N VAL A 366 18.60 9.24 8.11
CA VAL A 366 19.32 10.35 8.73
C VAL A 366 19.77 9.95 10.13
N ASP A 367 20.83 10.58 10.63
CA ASP A 367 21.36 10.37 11.97
C ASP A 367 21.64 11.70 12.70
N ALA A 368 22.11 11.63 13.93
CA ALA A 368 22.43 12.80 14.76
C ALA A 368 23.48 13.73 14.12
N ALA A 369 24.32 13.24 13.20
CA ALA A 369 25.34 14.03 12.52
C ALA A 369 24.86 14.59 11.16
N THR A 370 23.67 14.23 10.69
CA THR A 370 23.17 14.65 9.37
C THR A 370 23.15 16.16 9.22
N LEU A 371 22.65 16.89 10.23
CA LEU A 371 22.55 18.36 10.14
C LEU A 371 23.94 19.02 10.07
N ALA A 372 24.95 18.46 10.74
CA ALA A 372 26.35 18.93 10.63
C ALA A 372 26.87 18.70 9.19
N ARG A 373 26.64 17.51 8.61
CA ARG A 373 27.01 17.22 7.22
C ARG A 373 26.30 18.11 6.19
N VAL A 374 25.06 18.49 6.43
CA VAL A 374 24.33 19.48 5.60
C VAL A 374 25.10 20.80 5.56
N ASN A 375 25.52 21.31 6.74
CA ASN A 375 26.27 22.56 6.86
C ASN A 375 27.68 22.45 6.20
N GLU A 376 28.38 21.34 6.41
CA GLU A 376 29.67 21.07 5.80
C GLU A 376 29.62 21.00 4.27
N ALA A 377 28.50 20.46 3.73
CA ALA A 377 28.24 20.42 2.30
C ALA A 377 27.79 21.77 1.70
N GLY A 378 27.69 22.82 2.53
CA GLY A 378 27.21 24.13 2.09
C GLY A 378 25.73 24.15 1.68
N LEU A 379 24.93 23.22 2.20
CA LEU A 379 23.51 23.13 1.95
C LEU A 379 22.73 23.90 3.03
N ASP A 380 21.57 24.40 2.66
CA ASP A 380 20.61 25.01 3.58
C ASP A 380 19.45 24.04 3.82
N TRP A 381 19.39 23.46 5.04
CA TRP A 381 18.34 22.52 5.42
C TRP A 381 16.94 23.13 5.28
N ALA A 382 16.77 24.39 5.73
CA ALA A 382 15.47 25.05 5.73
C ALA A 382 14.98 25.39 4.32
N ALA A 383 15.89 25.83 3.45
CA ALA A 383 15.57 26.12 2.05
C ALA A 383 15.16 24.83 1.30
N ILE A 384 15.87 23.73 1.50
CA ILE A 384 15.56 22.41 0.92
C ILE A 384 14.17 21.93 1.41
N LYS A 385 13.90 22.03 2.72
CA LYS A 385 12.59 21.66 3.30
C LYS A 385 11.46 22.53 2.74
N ALA A 386 11.68 23.84 2.61
CA ALA A 386 10.66 24.77 2.11
C ALA A 386 10.31 24.52 0.63
N ASP A 387 11.26 24.02 -0.16
CA ASP A 387 11.08 23.72 -1.59
C ASP A 387 10.64 22.27 -1.85
N ASN A 388 10.50 21.43 -0.83
CA ASN A 388 10.27 19.97 -0.93
C ASN A 388 11.35 19.27 -1.80
N ASP A 389 12.64 19.64 -1.61
CA ASP A 389 13.77 19.17 -2.40
C ASP A 389 14.66 18.18 -1.62
N SER A 390 14.04 17.36 -0.77
CA SER A 390 14.71 16.40 0.11
C SER A 390 15.59 15.42 -0.66
N HIS A 391 15.20 15.05 -1.87
CA HIS A 391 16.00 14.17 -2.72
C HIS A 391 17.42 14.74 -2.96
N ARG A 392 17.52 16.01 -3.35
CA ARG A 392 18.79 16.67 -3.59
C ARG A 392 19.66 16.72 -2.33
N GLY A 393 19.06 17.05 -1.19
CA GLY A 393 19.77 17.11 0.08
C GLY A 393 20.34 15.75 0.49
N LEU A 394 19.50 14.72 0.49
CA LEU A 394 19.86 13.36 0.89
C LEU A 394 20.84 12.70 -0.09
N ALA A 395 20.68 12.93 -1.41
CA ALA A 395 21.59 12.44 -2.43
C ALA A 395 23.00 13.02 -2.25
N ALA A 396 23.11 14.32 -1.97
CA ALA A 396 24.40 14.98 -1.73
C ALA A 396 25.14 14.40 -0.52
N LEU A 397 24.41 13.85 0.46
CA LEU A 397 24.96 13.24 1.67
C LEU A 397 25.14 11.71 1.57
N GLY A 398 24.72 11.08 0.48
CA GLY A 398 24.74 9.62 0.34
C GLY A 398 23.77 8.91 1.30
N GLN A 399 22.64 9.56 1.65
CA GLN A 399 21.68 9.06 2.64
C GLN A 399 20.36 8.56 2.00
N LEU A 400 20.33 8.37 0.69
CA LEU A 400 19.24 7.68 0.00
C LEU A 400 19.35 6.16 0.20
N ILE A 401 18.21 5.49 0.25
CA ILE A 401 18.13 4.02 0.25
C ILE A 401 17.80 3.60 -1.17
N GLU A 402 18.66 2.76 -1.75
CA GLU A 402 18.41 2.19 -3.07
C GLU A 402 17.09 1.41 -3.08
N GLY A 403 16.36 1.59 -4.16
CA GLY A 403 15.05 1.02 -4.38
C GLY A 403 15.02 0.06 -5.56
N GLY A 404 13.87 -0.54 -5.71
CA GLY A 404 13.54 -1.47 -6.77
C GLY A 404 12.29 -2.22 -6.39
N HIS A 405 11.64 -2.84 -7.37
CA HIS A 405 10.43 -3.58 -7.12
C HIS A 405 10.64 -4.73 -6.12
N THR A 406 9.83 -4.77 -5.07
CA THR A 406 9.95 -5.74 -3.97
C THR A 406 8.93 -6.89 -4.07
N GLY A 407 7.87 -6.73 -4.86
CA GLY A 407 6.71 -7.64 -4.87
C GLY A 407 5.71 -7.39 -3.74
N TRP A 408 6.03 -6.48 -2.82
CA TRP A 408 5.20 -6.11 -1.70
C TRP A 408 4.59 -4.71 -1.88
N ASN A 409 3.46 -4.48 -1.24
CA ASN A 409 2.88 -3.15 -1.07
C ASN A 409 2.15 -3.12 0.29
N LEU A 410 2.89 -2.81 1.35
CA LEU A 410 2.46 -2.84 2.75
C LEU A 410 2.68 -1.48 3.43
N CYS A 411 2.52 -0.37 2.69
CA CYS A 411 2.81 0.99 3.14
C CYS A 411 4.31 1.26 3.39
N ASP A 412 4.63 2.28 4.18
CA ASP A 412 6.00 2.67 4.50
C ASP A 412 6.36 2.26 5.92
N LEU A 413 7.59 1.77 6.10
CA LEU A 413 8.17 1.44 7.40
C LEU A 413 9.03 2.60 7.89
N TYR A 414 8.80 2.97 9.14
CA TYR A 414 9.53 4.00 9.86
C TYR A 414 10.24 3.38 11.05
N VAL A 415 11.55 3.61 11.16
CA VAL A 415 12.42 3.03 12.19
C VAL A 415 13.25 4.15 12.81
N ALA A 416 13.16 4.33 14.12
CA ALA A 416 14.07 5.18 14.85
C ALA A 416 14.79 4.36 15.90
N VAL A 417 16.12 4.40 15.93
CA VAL A 417 16.93 3.79 16.98
C VAL A 417 17.61 4.87 17.80
N LEU A 418 17.72 4.63 19.11
CA LEU A 418 18.38 5.51 20.08
C LEU A 418 19.22 4.67 21.03
N GLU A 419 20.48 5.06 21.20
CA GLU A 419 21.45 4.41 22.10
C GLU A 419 21.99 5.46 23.10
N PRO A 420 21.32 5.67 24.26
CA PRO A 420 21.76 6.64 25.27
C PRO A 420 23.18 6.33 25.78
N ARG A 421 24.01 7.38 25.90
CA ARG A 421 25.37 7.28 26.44
C ARG A 421 25.31 6.90 27.92
N GLY A 422 25.61 5.68 28.25
CA GLY A 422 25.57 5.13 29.60
C GLY A 422 25.29 3.64 29.65
N SER A 423 24.89 3.07 28.50
CA SER A 423 24.76 1.62 28.32
C SER A 423 26.08 0.94 27.88
N SER A 424 27.26 1.49 28.24
CA SER A 424 28.47 0.69 28.12
C SER A 424 28.27 -0.56 28.97
N ILE A 425 28.04 -1.69 28.31
CA ILE A 425 28.18 -3.00 28.91
C ILE A 425 29.57 -3.00 29.51
N VAL A 426 29.63 -2.84 30.83
CA VAL A 426 30.83 -3.21 31.56
C VAL A 426 30.92 -4.71 31.32
N ASP A 427 31.83 -5.11 30.46
CA ASP A 427 32.29 -6.47 30.34
C ASP A 427 32.59 -6.98 31.75
N SER A 428 31.61 -7.69 32.33
CA SER A 428 31.88 -8.49 33.53
C SER A 428 32.54 -9.77 33.03
N LEU A 429 33.87 -9.76 33.18
CA LEU A 429 34.74 -10.92 33.18
C LEU A 429 34.22 -12.04 34.11
#